data_368234836b35459a61e95d0d1d0eca7e
#
_entry.id   368234836b35459a61e95d0d1d0eca7e
#
_cell.length_a   1.000
_cell.length_b   1.000
_cell.length_c   1.000
_cell.angle_alpha   90.00
_cell.angle_beta   90.00
_cell.angle_gamma   90.00
#
_symmetry.space_group_name_H-M   'P 1'
#
loop_
_entity.id
_entity.type
_entity.pdbx_description
1 polymer ?
#
loop_
_entity_poly.entity_id
_entity_poly.type
_entity_poly.pdbx_seq_one_letter_code
_entity_poly.pdbx_strand_id
1 'polypeptide(L)'
;MTNATDTSKTLGESMFAQCGYAQDAIDKRVSQVWHEIFEGPNKFYWENDEGLAYVMDTGNNDVRTEGMSYAMMIALQYDRKDVFDKLWGWVMRHMYMKDGHHAHYFAWSVATDGTPNSNGPAPDGEEYFAMDLFLASRRWGDGEDIYEYSAWGREILRYCVHKGERYDGEPMWNPDNKLIKFIPETEWSDPSYHLPHFYEVFAEEADEEDRPFWHEAAAASRRYLQAACDERTGMNAEYADYDGKPHVDESNHWHFYSDAYRTAANIGLDVAWNGPQGVLCDRVAALQRFFLTHDRTSVYAIDGTAVDEVVLHPVGFLAATAQGSLAAVHSTQPNAEHNAREWVRMLWNTPMRTGTRRYYDNFLYAFAMLALSGKYRYE
;
A
#
# COMPACT_ATOMS: atom_id res chain seq x y z
N MET A 1 -1.15 -30.94 -29.27
CA MET A 1 -0.76 -30.76 -27.86
C MET A 1 0.15 -29.55 -27.85
N THR A 2 -0.45 -28.39 -27.73
CA THR A 2 0.27 -27.11 -27.62
C THR A 2 0.51 -26.87 -26.13
N ASN A 3 1.81 -26.84 -25.76
CA ASN A 3 2.22 -26.46 -24.43
C ASN A 3 1.67 -25.05 -24.14
N ALA A 4 0.77 -24.94 -23.18
CA ALA A 4 0.46 -23.68 -22.55
C ALA A 4 1.75 -23.21 -21.86
N THR A 5 2.33 -22.15 -22.34
CA THR A 5 3.40 -21.44 -21.67
C THR A 5 2.79 -20.90 -20.36
N ASP A 6 3.26 -21.45 -19.27
CA ASP A 6 3.04 -20.92 -17.93
C ASP A 6 3.61 -19.47 -17.92
N THR A 7 2.72 -18.49 -18.01
CA THR A 7 3.06 -17.06 -17.99
C THR A 7 2.88 -16.51 -16.59
N SER A 8 3.09 -17.33 -15.54
CA SER A 8 3.07 -16.81 -14.18
C SER A 8 4.14 -15.72 -14.06
N LYS A 9 3.74 -14.47 -14.05
CA LYS A 9 4.59 -13.33 -13.71
C LYS A 9 4.86 -13.37 -12.21
N THR A 10 5.65 -14.36 -11.78
CA THR A 10 6.21 -14.33 -10.43
C THR A 10 7.14 -13.13 -10.31
N LEU A 11 7.06 -12.38 -9.20
CA LEU A 11 8.14 -11.49 -8.80
C LEU A 11 9.47 -12.25 -8.97
N GLY A 12 10.45 -11.60 -9.56
CA GLY A 12 11.74 -12.20 -9.89
C GLY A 12 12.42 -12.88 -8.71
N GLU A 13 13.63 -13.37 -8.90
CA GLU A 13 14.43 -14.03 -7.86
C GLU A 13 14.47 -13.21 -6.57
N SER A 14 14.20 -13.88 -5.43
CA SER A 14 14.20 -13.26 -4.10
C SER A 14 15.44 -12.40 -3.84
N MET A 15 15.24 -11.12 -3.49
CA MET A 15 16.35 -10.24 -3.10
C MET A 15 17.08 -10.72 -1.84
N PHE A 16 16.38 -11.41 -0.93
CA PHE A 16 17.03 -12.06 0.21
C PHE A 16 17.97 -13.18 -0.23
N ALA A 17 17.57 -14.02 -1.20
CA ALA A 17 18.45 -15.05 -1.76
C ALA A 17 19.67 -14.43 -2.47
N GLN A 18 19.49 -13.34 -3.21
CA GLN A 18 20.59 -12.59 -3.81
C GLN A 18 21.52 -11.95 -2.78
N CYS A 19 21.04 -11.70 -1.55
CA CYS A 19 21.88 -11.26 -0.42
C CYS A 19 22.54 -12.42 0.33
N GLY A 20 22.33 -13.67 -0.09
CA GLY A 20 22.99 -14.85 0.44
C GLY A 20 22.21 -15.58 1.54
N TYR A 21 20.94 -15.25 1.78
CA TYR A 21 20.09 -15.95 2.75
C TYR A 21 19.54 -17.24 2.12
N ALA A 22 19.55 -18.34 2.90
CA ALA A 22 19.02 -19.63 2.46
C ALA A 22 17.49 -19.61 2.34
N GLN A 23 16.95 -20.32 1.34
CA GLN A 23 15.51 -20.34 1.06
C GLN A 23 14.69 -20.78 2.28
N ASP A 24 15.12 -21.82 3.02
CA ASP A 24 14.41 -22.29 4.23
C ASP A 24 14.30 -21.20 5.31
N ALA A 25 15.35 -20.36 5.44
CA ALA A 25 15.34 -19.24 6.38
C ALA A 25 14.38 -18.13 5.93
N ILE A 26 14.31 -17.86 4.62
CA ILE A 26 13.38 -16.91 4.02
C ILE A 26 11.94 -17.39 4.25
N ASP A 27 11.64 -18.65 3.92
CA ASP A 27 10.31 -19.23 4.06
C ASP A 27 9.84 -19.24 5.53
N LYS A 28 10.74 -19.62 6.44
CA LYS A 28 10.46 -19.57 7.87
C LYS A 28 10.13 -18.16 8.34
N ARG A 29 10.89 -17.15 7.87
CA ARG A 29 10.67 -15.77 8.30
C ARG A 29 9.36 -15.21 7.74
N VAL A 30 9.04 -15.49 6.49
CA VAL A 30 7.73 -15.15 5.90
C VAL A 30 6.61 -15.80 6.71
N SER A 31 6.69 -17.09 7.04
CA SER A 31 5.68 -17.76 7.89
C SER A 31 5.57 -17.14 9.29
N GLN A 32 6.68 -16.70 9.87
CA GLN A 32 6.67 -16.01 11.17
C GLN A 32 5.93 -14.68 11.12
N VAL A 33 6.00 -13.93 10.02
CA VAL A 33 5.26 -12.67 9.83
C VAL A 33 3.76 -12.90 9.94
N TRP A 34 3.22 -13.94 9.28
CA TRP A 34 1.83 -14.33 9.44
C TRP A 34 1.47 -14.57 10.91
N HIS A 35 2.27 -15.40 11.59
CA HIS A 35 2.02 -15.74 12.99
C HIS A 35 1.96 -14.50 13.89
N GLU A 36 2.88 -13.55 13.74
CA GLU A 36 2.94 -12.33 14.58
C GLU A 36 1.74 -11.41 14.36
N ILE A 37 1.18 -11.35 13.15
CA ILE A 37 0.04 -10.48 12.83
C ILE A 37 -1.30 -11.12 13.22
N PHE A 38 -1.47 -12.43 12.94
CA PHE A 38 -2.78 -13.09 13.00
C PHE A 38 -2.95 -14.06 14.17
N GLU A 39 -1.90 -14.63 14.72
CA GLU A 39 -2.00 -15.79 15.63
C GLU A 39 -1.28 -15.58 16.96
N GLY A 40 -0.09 -14.96 16.96
CA GLY A 40 0.83 -14.86 18.10
C GLY A 40 0.36 -13.93 19.22
N PRO A 41 1.14 -13.81 20.30
CA PRO A 41 0.77 -12.97 21.45
C PRO A 41 0.76 -11.47 21.14
N ASN A 42 1.44 -11.06 20.05
CA ASN A 42 1.48 -9.66 19.58
C ASN A 42 0.48 -9.39 18.47
N LYS A 43 -0.38 -10.34 18.13
CA LYS A 43 -1.38 -10.18 17.06
C LYS A 43 -2.23 -8.93 17.25
N PHE A 44 -2.74 -8.41 16.15
CA PHE A 44 -3.72 -7.34 16.12
C PHE A 44 -4.92 -7.69 15.23
N TYR A 45 -5.13 -8.96 14.99
CA TYR A 45 -6.29 -9.60 14.36
C TYR A 45 -7.19 -10.20 15.43
N TRP A 46 -8.49 -9.97 15.35
CA TRP A 46 -9.51 -10.52 16.23
C TRP A 46 -10.73 -11.00 15.45
N GLU A 47 -11.36 -12.05 15.97
CA GLU A 47 -12.67 -12.52 15.50
C GLU A 47 -13.73 -12.10 16.51
N ASN A 48 -14.92 -11.73 16.01
CA ASN A 48 -16.08 -11.40 16.84
C ASN A 48 -17.06 -12.58 16.96
N ASP A 49 -18.10 -12.44 17.79
CA ASP A 49 -19.11 -13.47 18.02
C ASP A 49 -19.99 -13.76 16.78
N GLU A 50 -19.98 -12.89 15.77
CA GLU A 50 -20.69 -13.09 14.50
C GLU A 50 -19.87 -13.95 13.51
N GLY A 51 -18.68 -14.38 13.86
CA GLY A 51 -17.77 -15.12 12.98
C GLY A 51 -17.06 -14.23 11.94
N LEU A 52 -17.11 -12.93 12.10
CA LEU A 52 -16.37 -11.95 11.30
C LEU A 52 -15.06 -11.58 11.98
N ALA A 53 -14.15 -10.92 11.24
CA ALA A 53 -12.85 -10.56 11.78
C ALA A 53 -12.46 -9.12 11.44
N TYR A 54 -11.65 -8.54 12.30
CA TYR A 54 -11.06 -7.22 12.09
C TYR A 54 -9.61 -7.15 12.58
N VAL A 55 -8.89 -6.19 12.06
CA VAL A 55 -7.58 -5.78 12.59
C VAL A 55 -7.69 -4.42 13.24
N MET A 56 -7.06 -4.29 14.41
CA MET A 56 -7.13 -3.06 15.20
C MET A 56 -5.81 -2.29 15.12
N ASP A 57 -5.88 -1.00 14.82
CA ASP A 57 -4.75 -0.12 15.10
C ASP A 57 -4.55 -0.02 16.62
N THR A 58 -3.55 -0.72 17.09
CA THR A 58 -3.22 -0.82 18.51
C THR A 58 -2.68 0.48 19.10
N GLY A 59 -2.35 1.46 18.27
CA GLY A 59 -1.93 2.80 18.68
C GLY A 59 -3.11 3.73 18.97
N ASN A 60 -4.20 3.56 18.22
CA ASN A 60 -5.38 4.42 18.29
C ASN A 60 -6.64 3.69 18.81
N ASN A 61 -6.60 2.36 18.94
CA ASN A 61 -7.70 1.50 19.37
C ASN A 61 -8.94 1.60 18.50
N ASP A 62 -8.73 1.72 17.19
CA ASP A 62 -9.77 1.74 16.16
C ASP A 62 -9.49 0.72 15.05
N VAL A 63 -10.45 0.56 14.15
CA VAL A 63 -10.34 -0.26 12.95
C VAL A 63 -10.40 0.67 11.75
N ARG A 64 -9.41 0.58 10.87
CA ARG A 64 -9.23 1.47 9.72
C ARG A 64 -9.35 0.72 8.41
N THR A 65 -9.85 1.39 7.36
CA THR A 65 -9.87 0.82 6.00
C THR A 65 -8.48 0.42 5.54
N GLU A 66 -7.45 1.23 5.84
CA GLU A 66 -6.04 0.91 5.61
C GLU A 66 -5.68 -0.48 6.14
N GLY A 67 -5.87 -0.71 7.44
CA GLY A 67 -5.47 -1.98 8.05
C GLY A 67 -6.32 -3.16 7.63
N MET A 68 -7.62 -2.95 7.40
CA MET A 68 -8.50 -4.02 6.93
C MET A 68 -8.10 -4.48 5.53
N SER A 69 -7.85 -3.55 4.62
CA SER A 69 -7.41 -3.86 3.27
C SER A 69 -6.01 -4.49 3.25
N TYR A 70 -5.06 -3.96 4.02
CA TYR A 70 -3.73 -4.59 4.15
C TYR A 70 -3.80 -6.02 4.69
N ALA A 71 -4.65 -6.27 5.68
CA ALA A 71 -4.84 -7.63 6.21
C ALA A 71 -5.48 -8.57 5.17
N MET A 72 -6.42 -8.07 4.36
CA MET A 72 -7.02 -8.81 3.25
C MET A 72 -5.96 -9.15 2.20
N MET A 73 -5.13 -8.18 1.77
CA MET A 73 -4.03 -8.41 0.84
C MET A 73 -3.06 -9.46 1.39
N ILE A 74 -2.68 -9.38 2.65
CA ILE A 74 -1.78 -10.37 3.26
C ILE A 74 -2.45 -11.75 3.32
N ALA A 75 -3.71 -11.84 3.74
CA ALA A 75 -4.45 -13.11 3.76
C ALA A 75 -4.50 -13.76 2.37
N LEU A 76 -4.70 -12.95 1.33
CA LEU A 76 -4.65 -13.39 -0.06
C LEU A 76 -3.26 -13.94 -0.43
N GLN A 77 -2.18 -13.25 -0.07
CA GLN A 77 -0.81 -13.70 -0.38
C GLN A 77 -0.43 -15.01 0.33
N TYR A 78 -1.02 -15.30 1.50
CA TYR A 78 -0.85 -16.56 2.22
C TYR A 78 -1.91 -17.62 1.89
N ASP A 79 -2.77 -17.37 0.87
CA ASP A 79 -3.85 -18.27 0.44
C ASP A 79 -4.84 -18.62 1.55
N ARG A 80 -5.18 -17.62 2.38
CA ARG A 80 -6.09 -17.76 3.53
C ARG A 80 -7.46 -17.12 3.23
N LYS A 81 -8.21 -17.76 2.31
CA LYS A 81 -9.58 -17.36 1.97
C LYS A 81 -10.47 -17.25 3.20
N ASP A 82 -10.31 -18.15 4.17
CA ASP A 82 -11.08 -18.15 5.41
C ASP A 82 -10.92 -16.86 6.23
N VAL A 83 -9.72 -16.30 6.28
CA VAL A 83 -9.43 -15.04 6.95
C VAL A 83 -9.88 -13.84 6.10
N PHE A 84 -9.63 -13.90 4.79
CA PHE A 84 -10.05 -12.87 3.84
C PHE A 84 -11.56 -12.63 3.89
N ASP A 85 -12.37 -13.69 3.82
CA ASP A 85 -13.83 -13.60 3.83
C ASP A 85 -14.36 -13.02 5.14
N LYS A 86 -13.75 -13.35 6.28
CA LYS A 86 -14.14 -12.80 7.58
C LYS A 86 -13.83 -11.30 7.68
N LEU A 87 -12.68 -10.88 7.15
CA LEU A 87 -12.29 -9.46 7.10
C LEU A 87 -13.23 -8.67 6.18
N TRP A 88 -13.45 -9.17 4.96
CA TRP A 88 -14.35 -8.52 4.01
C TRP A 88 -15.79 -8.46 4.53
N GLY A 89 -16.27 -9.53 5.15
CA GLY A 89 -17.60 -9.53 5.79
C GLY A 89 -17.74 -8.46 6.86
N TRP A 90 -16.68 -8.22 7.66
CA TRP A 90 -16.66 -7.18 8.68
C TRP A 90 -16.66 -5.77 8.06
N VAL A 91 -15.86 -5.56 7.00
CA VAL A 91 -15.83 -4.30 6.24
C VAL A 91 -17.21 -3.95 5.70
N MET A 92 -17.87 -4.89 5.03
CA MET A 92 -19.21 -4.70 4.47
C MET A 92 -20.29 -4.46 5.52
N ARG A 93 -20.11 -5.03 6.71
CA ARG A 93 -21.05 -4.91 7.82
C ARG A 93 -20.95 -3.57 8.54
N HIS A 94 -19.72 -3.04 8.75
CA HIS A 94 -19.45 -1.98 9.70
C HIS A 94 -18.84 -0.72 9.06
N MET A 95 -18.19 -0.82 7.90
CA MET A 95 -17.53 0.31 7.26
C MET A 95 -18.25 0.80 6.00
N TYR A 96 -18.96 -0.08 5.27
CA TYR A 96 -19.66 0.31 4.04
C TYR A 96 -20.82 1.27 4.35
N MET A 97 -20.76 2.48 3.77
CA MET A 97 -21.77 3.53 3.92
C MET A 97 -22.86 3.38 2.87
N LYS A 98 -24.10 3.09 3.32
CA LYS A 98 -25.25 2.80 2.41
C LYS A 98 -25.99 4.04 1.97
N ASP A 99 -25.85 5.13 2.68
CA ASP A 99 -26.55 6.39 2.45
C ASP A 99 -25.69 7.60 2.83
N GLY A 100 -26.21 8.80 2.57
CA GLY A 100 -25.50 10.05 2.83
C GLY A 100 -24.59 10.49 1.69
N HIS A 101 -23.84 11.56 1.92
CA HIS A 101 -22.94 12.17 0.93
C HIS A 101 -21.86 11.18 0.44
N HIS A 102 -21.35 10.37 1.35
CA HIS A 102 -20.32 9.36 1.05
C HIS A 102 -20.90 7.94 0.83
N ALA A 103 -22.20 7.83 0.49
CA ALA A 103 -22.79 6.53 0.16
C ALA A 103 -21.93 5.77 -0.86
N HIS A 104 -21.80 4.45 -0.68
CA HIS A 104 -20.97 3.55 -1.48
C HIS A 104 -19.44 3.66 -1.30
N TYR A 105 -19.00 4.50 -0.39
CA TYR A 105 -17.64 4.51 0.14
C TYR A 105 -17.57 3.82 1.50
N PHE A 106 -16.41 3.72 2.09
CA PHE A 106 -16.18 3.08 3.39
C PHE A 106 -15.76 4.12 4.43
N ALA A 107 -16.36 4.05 5.63
CA ALA A 107 -15.93 4.88 6.76
C ALA A 107 -14.48 4.50 7.12
N TRP A 108 -13.55 5.44 6.98
CA TRP A 108 -12.13 5.15 7.11
C TRP A 108 -11.71 4.66 8.51
N SER A 109 -12.47 5.05 9.55
CA SER A 109 -12.23 4.64 10.94
C SER A 109 -13.55 4.32 11.64
N VAL A 110 -13.58 3.17 12.30
CA VAL A 110 -14.67 2.71 13.15
C VAL A 110 -14.12 2.12 14.45
N ALA A 111 -14.92 2.14 15.50
CA ALA A 111 -14.57 1.45 16.75
C ALA A 111 -14.62 -0.08 16.57
N THR A 112 -14.03 -0.84 17.50
CA THR A 112 -14.01 -2.31 17.45
C THR A 112 -15.39 -2.97 17.61
N ASP A 113 -16.37 -2.21 18.06
CA ASP A 113 -17.79 -2.64 18.12
C ASP A 113 -18.56 -2.30 16.82
N GLY A 114 -17.89 -1.71 15.82
CA GLY A 114 -18.48 -1.30 14.57
C GLY A 114 -19.11 0.08 14.54
N THR A 115 -19.05 0.85 15.63
CA THR A 115 -19.56 2.23 15.66
C THR A 115 -18.63 3.14 14.84
N PRO A 116 -19.14 3.88 13.82
CA PRO A 116 -18.31 4.78 13.03
C PRO A 116 -17.67 5.90 13.87
N ASN A 117 -16.36 6.06 13.76
CA ASN A 117 -15.62 7.22 14.24
C ASN A 117 -15.64 8.36 13.22
N SER A 118 -15.79 8.03 11.95
CA SER A 118 -15.83 8.96 10.81
C SER A 118 -16.96 8.59 9.86
N ASN A 119 -17.52 9.60 9.19
CA ASN A 119 -18.50 9.43 8.12
C ASN A 119 -17.88 9.71 6.73
N GLY A 120 -16.58 9.76 6.62
CA GLY A 120 -15.84 10.00 5.38
C GLY A 120 -14.91 8.84 5.04
N PRO A 121 -14.53 8.68 3.78
CA PRO A 121 -13.59 7.68 3.31
C PRO A 121 -12.15 8.16 3.37
N ALA A 122 -11.21 7.21 3.15
CA ALA A 122 -9.81 7.46 2.83
C ALA A 122 -9.45 6.61 1.61
N PRO A 123 -9.17 7.22 0.44
CA PRO A 123 -9.04 6.54 -0.84
C PRO A 123 -8.04 5.37 -0.90
N ASP A 124 -7.01 5.34 -0.04
CA ASP A 124 -6.08 4.22 0.07
C ASP A 124 -6.78 2.92 0.49
N GLY A 125 -7.86 3.01 1.27
CA GLY A 125 -8.68 1.86 1.63
C GLY A 125 -9.42 1.30 0.43
N GLU A 126 -10.11 2.14 -0.33
CA GLU A 126 -10.91 1.74 -1.48
C GLU A 126 -10.07 1.15 -2.60
N GLU A 127 -8.89 1.72 -2.89
CA GLU A 127 -8.02 1.17 -3.94
C GLU A 127 -7.46 -0.21 -3.55
N TYR A 128 -7.09 -0.41 -2.29
CA TYR A 128 -6.68 -1.73 -1.80
C TYR A 128 -7.83 -2.72 -1.79
N PHE A 129 -9.04 -2.35 -1.31
CA PHE A 129 -10.20 -3.24 -1.37
C PHE A 129 -10.51 -3.70 -2.80
N ALA A 130 -10.52 -2.77 -3.76
CA ALA A 130 -10.76 -3.13 -5.16
C ALA A 130 -9.70 -4.11 -5.69
N MET A 131 -8.42 -3.85 -5.40
CA MET A 131 -7.32 -4.74 -5.80
C MET A 131 -7.44 -6.11 -5.16
N ASP A 132 -7.69 -6.16 -3.86
CA ASP A 132 -7.85 -7.41 -3.09
C ASP A 132 -8.96 -8.28 -3.66
N LEU A 133 -10.08 -7.66 -4.00
CA LEU A 133 -11.25 -8.35 -4.56
C LEU A 133 -10.96 -8.89 -5.97
N PHE A 134 -10.29 -8.13 -6.84
CA PHE A 134 -9.89 -8.66 -8.15
C PHE A 134 -8.92 -9.83 -8.03
N LEU A 135 -7.94 -9.74 -7.15
CA LEU A 135 -7.01 -10.84 -6.93
C LEU A 135 -7.69 -12.05 -6.26
N ALA A 136 -8.65 -11.83 -5.36
CA ALA A 136 -9.44 -12.90 -4.76
C ALA A 136 -10.28 -13.62 -5.81
N SER A 137 -10.92 -12.88 -6.73
CA SER A 137 -11.65 -13.45 -7.85
C SER A 137 -10.75 -14.30 -8.76
N ARG A 138 -9.57 -13.79 -9.11
CA ARG A 138 -8.57 -14.52 -9.92
C ARG A 138 -8.12 -15.81 -9.24
N ARG A 139 -7.93 -15.79 -7.93
CA ARG A 139 -7.36 -16.91 -7.17
C ARG A 139 -8.39 -17.95 -6.76
N TRP A 140 -9.55 -17.53 -6.30
CA TRP A 140 -10.55 -18.41 -5.68
C TRP A 140 -11.87 -18.47 -6.45
N GLY A 141 -12.04 -17.60 -7.46
CA GLY A 141 -13.30 -17.41 -8.17
C GLY A 141 -14.31 -16.57 -7.37
N ASP A 142 -15.32 -16.06 -8.05
CA ASP A 142 -16.42 -15.34 -7.43
C ASP A 142 -17.35 -16.28 -6.66
N GLY A 143 -17.85 -15.82 -5.52
CA GLY A 143 -18.88 -16.46 -4.72
C GLY A 143 -20.27 -15.88 -4.96
N GLU A 144 -21.08 -15.77 -3.91
CA GLU A 144 -22.42 -15.21 -3.92
C GLU A 144 -22.48 -13.94 -3.03
N ASP A 145 -23.39 -13.03 -3.29
CA ASP A 145 -23.66 -11.80 -2.51
C ASP A 145 -22.40 -10.92 -2.36
N ILE A 146 -21.97 -10.66 -1.12
CA ILE A 146 -20.78 -9.83 -0.85
C ILE A 146 -19.48 -10.51 -1.32
N TYR A 147 -19.50 -11.79 -1.64
CA TYR A 147 -18.36 -12.56 -2.13
C TYR A 147 -18.32 -12.70 -3.65
N GLU A 148 -19.19 -12.00 -4.39
CA GLU A 148 -19.00 -11.74 -5.83
C GLU A 148 -17.86 -10.74 -6.02
N TYR A 149 -16.62 -11.17 -5.72
CA TYR A 149 -15.45 -10.32 -5.57
C TYR A 149 -15.23 -9.39 -6.77
N SER A 150 -15.22 -9.91 -7.99
CA SER A 150 -14.98 -9.09 -9.18
C SER A 150 -16.08 -8.05 -9.42
N ALA A 151 -17.33 -8.35 -9.05
CA ALA A 151 -18.43 -7.40 -9.14
C ALA A 151 -18.26 -6.26 -8.12
N TRP A 152 -17.91 -6.58 -6.89
CA TRP A 152 -17.64 -5.58 -5.86
C TRP A 152 -16.41 -4.72 -6.17
N GLY A 153 -15.32 -5.33 -6.68
CA GLY A 153 -14.15 -4.56 -7.13
C GLY A 153 -14.52 -3.51 -8.18
N ARG A 154 -15.32 -3.90 -9.20
CA ARG A 154 -15.84 -2.96 -10.22
C ARG A 154 -16.76 -1.92 -9.63
N GLU A 155 -17.64 -2.29 -8.69
CA GLU A 155 -18.55 -1.35 -8.04
C GLU A 155 -17.79 -0.27 -7.27
N ILE A 156 -16.78 -0.64 -6.48
CA ILE A 156 -15.92 0.32 -5.78
C ILE A 156 -15.29 1.30 -6.77
N LEU A 157 -14.62 0.80 -7.80
CA LEU A 157 -13.95 1.64 -8.79
C LEU A 157 -14.92 2.58 -9.51
N ARG A 158 -16.13 2.10 -9.85
CA ARG A 158 -17.17 2.90 -10.50
C ARG A 158 -17.56 4.11 -9.66
N TYR A 159 -17.77 3.94 -8.35
CA TYR A 159 -18.08 5.08 -7.47
C TYR A 159 -16.87 5.98 -7.28
N CYS A 160 -15.66 5.44 -7.19
CA CYS A 160 -14.43 6.22 -7.05
C CYS A 160 -14.19 7.20 -8.20
N VAL A 161 -14.63 6.89 -9.43
CA VAL A 161 -14.39 7.76 -10.60
C VAL A 161 -15.63 8.52 -11.07
N HIS A 162 -16.85 8.04 -10.81
CA HIS A 162 -18.08 8.62 -11.39
C HIS A 162 -18.97 9.40 -10.41
N LYS A 163 -18.64 9.51 -9.14
CA LYS A 163 -19.30 10.46 -8.26
C LYS A 163 -19.06 11.88 -8.75
N GLY A 164 -20.06 12.76 -8.58
CA GLY A 164 -20.04 14.11 -9.14
C GLY A 164 -20.45 14.17 -10.63
N GLU A 165 -20.40 13.06 -11.35
CA GLU A 165 -20.85 12.97 -12.74
C GLU A 165 -22.15 12.15 -12.88
N ARG A 166 -22.14 10.90 -12.39
CA ARG A 166 -23.26 9.94 -12.51
C ARG A 166 -23.94 9.65 -11.18
N TYR A 167 -23.26 9.88 -10.08
CA TYR A 167 -23.74 9.62 -8.72
C TYR A 167 -23.51 10.85 -7.84
N ASP A 168 -24.33 11.01 -6.80
CA ASP A 168 -24.16 12.08 -5.82
C ASP A 168 -22.84 11.94 -5.05
N GLY A 169 -22.21 13.07 -4.72
CA GLY A 169 -20.94 13.15 -3.96
C GLY A 169 -19.75 13.55 -4.83
N GLU A 170 -18.55 13.37 -4.31
CA GLU A 170 -17.29 13.75 -4.95
C GLU A 170 -16.47 12.49 -5.32
N PRO A 171 -15.77 12.48 -6.50
CA PRO A 171 -14.93 11.37 -6.89
C PRO A 171 -13.61 11.34 -6.09
N MET A 172 -13.04 10.16 -5.93
CA MET A 172 -11.73 9.96 -5.29
C MET A 172 -10.55 10.24 -6.23
N TRP A 173 -10.77 10.17 -7.54
CA TRP A 173 -9.80 10.58 -8.54
C TRP A 173 -10.24 11.87 -9.21
N ASN A 174 -9.30 12.81 -9.35
CA ASN A 174 -9.56 14.03 -10.09
C ASN A 174 -9.78 13.68 -11.57
N PRO A 175 -10.93 14.04 -12.17
CA PRO A 175 -11.29 13.63 -13.53
C PRO A 175 -10.40 14.25 -14.62
N ASP A 176 -9.76 15.39 -14.34
CA ASP A 176 -8.96 16.13 -15.32
C ASP A 176 -7.52 15.59 -15.40
N ASN A 177 -6.86 15.42 -14.23
CA ASN A 177 -5.45 15.03 -14.16
C ASN A 177 -5.26 13.54 -13.87
N LYS A 178 -6.30 12.78 -13.52
CA LYS A 178 -6.31 11.34 -13.20
C LYS A 178 -5.51 10.97 -11.94
N LEU A 179 -5.25 11.94 -11.08
CA LEU A 179 -4.55 11.71 -9.81
C LEU A 179 -5.55 11.40 -8.70
N ILE A 180 -5.19 10.49 -7.82
CA ILE A 180 -5.95 10.19 -6.61
C ILE A 180 -5.91 11.40 -5.68
N LYS A 181 -7.02 11.70 -5.02
CA LYS A 181 -7.14 12.75 -4.01
C LYS A 181 -6.78 12.20 -2.63
N PHE A 182 -6.45 13.05 -1.69
CA PHE A 182 -6.27 12.64 -0.30
C PHE A 182 -7.61 12.19 0.34
N ILE A 183 -8.65 13.01 0.16
CA ILE A 183 -10.05 12.65 0.39
C ILE A 183 -10.89 13.24 -0.77
N PRO A 184 -12.13 12.78 -0.99
CA PRO A 184 -12.94 13.27 -2.13
C PRO A 184 -13.06 14.78 -2.26
N GLU A 185 -13.08 15.51 -1.16
CA GLU A 185 -13.28 16.95 -1.08
C GLU A 185 -12.01 17.80 -1.26
N THR A 186 -10.84 17.18 -1.36
CA THR A 186 -9.57 17.92 -1.51
C THR A 186 -9.16 18.04 -2.98
N GLU A 187 -8.36 19.06 -3.28
CA GLU A 187 -7.71 19.26 -4.58
C GLU A 187 -6.18 19.09 -4.48
N TRP A 188 -5.76 18.18 -3.62
CA TRP A 188 -4.38 17.76 -3.43
C TRP A 188 -4.35 16.25 -3.07
N SER A 189 -3.16 15.68 -2.98
CA SER A 189 -2.98 14.24 -2.86
C SER A 189 -2.00 13.86 -1.74
N ASP A 190 -1.96 12.58 -1.42
CA ASP A 190 -0.88 11.92 -0.70
C ASP A 190 -0.04 11.10 -1.71
N PRO A 191 1.27 11.36 -1.86
CA PRO A 191 2.12 10.58 -2.76
C PRO A 191 2.12 9.07 -2.46
N SER A 192 1.86 8.68 -1.23
CA SER A 192 1.79 7.26 -0.84
C SER A 192 0.52 6.54 -1.31
N TYR A 193 -0.53 7.29 -1.71
CA TYR A 193 -1.75 6.74 -2.28
C TYR A 193 -1.59 6.36 -3.77
N HIS A 194 -0.51 6.78 -4.43
CA HIS A 194 -0.29 6.47 -5.83
C HIS A 194 0.23 5.05 -6.01
N LEU A 195 -0.62 4.16 -6.53
CA LEU A 195 -0.34 2.76 -6.77
C LEU A 195 -0.46 2.43 -8.28
N PRO A 196 0.44 2.95 -9.14
CA PRO A 196 0.34 2.73 -10.58
C PRO A 196 0.27 1.26 -10.99
N HIS A 197 0.89 0.37 -10.23
CA HIS A 197 0.82 -1.08 -10.44
C HIS A 197 -0.58 -1.66 -10.18
N PHE A 198 -1.37 -1.10 -9.28
CA PHE A 198 -2.79 -1.46 -9.11
C PHE A 198 -3.62 -0.93 -10.27
N TYR A 199 -3.34 0.29 -10.72
CA TYR A 199 -4.10 0.91 -11.82
C TYR A 199 -3.92 0.18 -13.16
N GLU A 200 -2.76 -0.47 -13.39
CA GLU A 200 -2.60 -1.38 -14.54
C GLU A 200 -3.55 -2.61 -14.42
N VAL A 201 -3.75 -3.15 -13.22
CA VAL A 201 -4.72 -4.23 -13.01
C VAL A 201 -6.15 -3.69 -13.14
N PHE A 202 -6.46 -2.50 -12.64
CA PHE A 202 -7.76 -1.86 -12.81
C PHE A 202 -8.08 -1.60 -14.29
N ALA A 203 -7.07 -1.28 -15.11
CA ALA A 203 -7.23 -1.15 -16.56
C ALA A 203 -7.61 -2.48 -17.25
N GLU A 204 -7.38 -3.62 -16.62
CA GLU A 204 -7.82 -4.94 -17.09
C GLU A 204 -9.19 -5.34 -16.54
N GLU A 205 -9.48 -5.05 -15.27
CA GLU A 205 -10.58 -5.62 -14.49
C GLU A 205 -11.81 -4.70 -14.32
N ALA A 206 -11.62 -3.37 -14.39
CA ALA A 206 -12.71 -2.40 -14.28
C ALA A 206 -13.75 -2.57 -15.39
N ASP A 207 -14.87 -1.90 -15.25
CA ASP A 207 -15.87 -1.79 -16.33
C ASP A 207 -15.19 -1.36 -17.64
N GLU A 208 -15.59 -1.92 -18.76
CA GLU A 208 -14.87 -1.76 -20.04
C GLU A 208 -14.72 -0.27 -20.44
N GLU A 209 -15.73 0.55 -20.12
CA GLU A 209 -15.69 2.00 -20.39
C GLU A 209 -14.64 2.74 -19.55
N ASP A 210 -14.27 2.24 -18.37
CA ASP A 210 -13.35 2.88 -17.43
C ASP A 210 -11.89 2.42 -17.57
N ARG A 211 -11.63 1.36 -18.33
CA ARG A 211 -10.27 0.84 -18.56
C ARG A 211 -9.28 1.88 -19.10
N PRO A 212 -9.66 2.74 -20.08
CA PRO A 212 -8.78 3.81 -20.53
C PRO A 212 -8.43 4.82 -19.44
N PHE A 213 -9.38 5.15 -18.54
CA PHE A 213 -9.13 6.03 -17.39
C PHE A 213 -8.02 5.47 -16.49
N TRP A 214 -8.08 4.19 -16.16
CA TRP A 214 -7.14 3.55 -15.26
C TRP A 214 -5.74 3.43 -15.89
N HIS A 215 -5.66 3.18 -17.18
CA HIS A 215 -4.39 3.20 -17.91
C HIS A 215 -3.76 4.60 -17.90
N GLU A 216 -4.57 5.65 -18.09
CA GLU A 216 -4.11 7.04 -17.98
C GLU A 216 -3.69 7.40 -16.54
N ALA A 217 -4.44 6.94 -15.52
CA ALA A 217 -4.15 7.14 -14.11
C ALA A 217 -2.81 6.51 -13.69
N ALA A 218 -2.49 5.30 -14.18
CA ALA A 218 -1.19 4.67 -13.95
C ALA A 218 -0.04 5.54 -14.49
N ALA A 219 -0.18 6.03 -15.72
CA ALA A 219 0.83 6.89 -16.34
C ALA A 219 0.92 8.27 -15.64
N ALA A 220 -0.22 8.84 -15.22
CA ALA A 220 -0.27 10.12 -14.48
C ALA A 220 0.41 9.99 -13.12
N SER A 221 0.12 8.93 -12.37
CA SER A 221 0.72 8.66 -11.06
C SER A 221 2.24 8.50 -11.13
N ARG A 222 2.76 7.78 -12.14
CA ARG A 222 4.22 7.69 -12.34
C ARG A 222 4.86 9.05 -12.58
N ARG A 223 4.22 9.91 -13.39
CA ARG A 223 4.71 11.30 -13.61
C ARG A 223 4.63 12.14 -12.34
N TYR A 224 3.54 12.02 -11.61
CA TYR A 224 3.35 12.73 -10.33
C TYR A 224 4.42 12.33 -9.30
N LEU A 225 4.67 11.04 -9.11
CA LEU A 225 5.71 10.55 -8.19
C LEU A 225 7.12 11.03 -8.58
N GLN A 226 7.41 11.20 -9.88
CA GLN A 226 8.68 11.81 -10.31
C GLN A 226 8.84 13.26 -9.85
N ALA A 227 7.74 14.01 -9.81
CA ALA A 227 7.72 15.40 -9.35
C ALA A 227 7.70 15.50 -7.82
N ALA A 228 6.95 14.61 -7.14
CA ALA A 228 6.78 14.63 -5.69
C ALA A 228 8.03 14.18 -4.91
N CYS A 229 8.84 13.28 -5.49
CA CYS A 229 10.08 12.83 -4.86
C CYS A 229 11.25 13.77 -5.21
N ASP A 230 11.88 14.38 -4.21
CA ASP A 230 13.04 15.26 -4.40
C ASP A 230 14.21 14.51 -5.07
N GLU A 231 14.90 15.16 -6.01
CA GLU A 231 15.92 14.48 -6.80
C GLU A 231 17.21 14.16 -6.04
N ARG A 232 17.52 14.90 -4.98
CA ARG A 232 18.75 14.74 -4.19
C ARG A 232 18.55 13.77 -3.04
N THR A 233 17.41 13.86 -2.36
CA THR A 233 17.09 13.12 -1.15
C THR A 233 16.20 11.91 -1.41
N GLY A 234 15.43 11.91 -2.49
CA GLY A 234 14.42 10.90 -2.79
C GLY A 234 13.16 10.98 -1.93
N MET A 235 13.09 11.94 -1.00
CA MET A 235 11.98 12.12 -0.08
C MET A 235 10.79 12.80 -0.75
N ASN A 236 9.58 12.47 -0.31
CA ASN A 236 8.31 13.12 -0.60
C ASN A 236 7.64 13.56 0.70
N ALA A 237 6.74 14.53 0.63
CA ALA A 237 5.88 14.88 1.76
C ALA A 237 4.78 13.83 1.95
N GLU A 238 4.13 13.81 3.12
CA GLU A 238 2.88 13.06 3.30
C GLU A 238 1.78 13.66 2.41
N TYR A 239 1.57 14.97 2.47
CA TYR A 239 0.60 15.68 1.64
C TYR A 239 1.33 16.53 0.60
N ALA A 240 0.89 16.45 -0.65
CA ALA A 240 1.47 17.21 -1.75
C ALA A 240 0.42 17.66 -2.76
N ASP A 241 0.61 18.87 -3.30
CA ASP A 241 -0.19 19.41 -4.39
C ASP A 241 -0.02 18.59 -5.69
N TYR A 242 -0.91 18.74 -6.65
CA TYR A 242 -0.84 18.01 -7.91
C TYR A 242 0.41 18.32 -8.77
N ASP A 243 1.15 19.36 -8.45
CA ASP A 243 2.46 19.63 -9.04
C ASP A 243 3.63 18.93 -8.30
N GLY A 244 3.34 18.15 -7.26
CA GLY A 244 4.29 17.38 -6.46
C GLY A 244 4.94 18.17 -5.31
N LYS A 245 4.62 19.47 -5.15
CA LYS A 245 5.17 20.23 -4.02
C LYS A 245 4.45 19.86 -2.72
N PRO A 246 5.15 19.93 -1.57
CA PRO A 246 4.52 19.72 -0.28
C PRO A 246 3.30 20.64 -0.10
N HIS A 247 2.16 20.04 0.27
CA HIS A 247 0.96 20.77 0.64
C HIS A 247 1.12 21.31 2.05
N VAL A 248 1.20 22.63 2.20
CA VAL A 248 1.45 23.31 3.47
C VAL A 248 0.15 23.81 4.06
N ASP A 249 -0.32 23.17 5.09
CA ASP A 249 -1.50 23.55 5.86
C ASP A 249 -1.23 23.48 7.39
N GLU A 250 -2.27 23.61 8.20
CA GLU A 250 -2.16 23.56 9.67
C GLU A 250 -1.91 22.14 10.21
N SER A 251 -2.05 21.10 9.37
CA SER A 251 -1.92 19.68 9.79
C SER A 251 -0.47 19.22 10.00
N ASN A 252 0.49 19.96 9.46
CA ASN A 252 1.94 19.68 9.53
C ASN A 252 2.39 18.40 8.80
N HIS A 253 1.66 17.95 7.75
CA HIS A 253 1.98 16.76 6.96
C HIS A 253 2.83 17.04 5.71
N TRP A 254 3.58 18.11 5.69
CA TRP A 254 4.44 18.52 4.57
C TRP A 254 5.90 18.05 4.67
N HIS A 255 6.18 17.12 5.59
CA HIS A 255 7.47 16.46 5.80
C HIS A 255 7.50 15.04 5.27
N PHE A 256 8.71 14.46 5.16
CA PHE A 256 8.89 13.02 4.98
C PHE A 256 8.65 12.30 6.31
N TYR A 257 7.45 11.83 6.51
CA TYR A 257 7.00 11.24 7.77
C TYR A 257 5.98 10.12 7.49
N SER A 258 5.70 9.30 8.45
CA SER A 258 4.64 8.26 8.49
C SER A 258 4.20 7.71 7.12
N ASP A 259 3.17 8.28 6.50
CA ASP A 259 2.59 7.77 5.26
C ASP A 259 3.54 7.92 4.06
N ALA A 260 4.37 8.96 4.04
CA ALA A 260 5.37 9.17 2.99
C ALA A 260 6.33 7.98 2.81
N TYR A 261 6.53 7.15 3.85
CA TYR A 261 7.41 5.98 3.77
C TYR A 261 6.93 4.96 2.75
N ARG A 262 5.60 4.80 2.57
CA ARG A 262 4.99 3.85 1.64
C ARG A 262 5.37 4.10 0.19
N THR A 263 5.65 5.34 -0.18
CA THR A 263 5.97 5.75 -1.56
C THR A 263 7.14 4.95 -2.15
N ALA A 264 8.22 4.75 -1.39
CA ALA A 264 9.37 3.96 -1.86
C ALA A 264 9.00 2.48 -2.08
N ALA A 265 8.17 1.91 -1.21
CA ALA A 265 7.67 0.54 -1.34
C ALA A 265 6.78 0.38 -2.57
N ASN A 266 5.88 1.34 -2.82
CA ASN A 266 4.97 1.36 -3.96
C ASN A 266 5.72 1.45 -5.30
N ILE A 267 6.73 2.34 -5.38
CA ILE A 267 7.62 2.41 -6.55
C ILE A 267 8.37 1.08 -6.74
N GLY A 268 8.84 0.47 -5.66
CA GLY A 268 9.51 -0.82 -5.70
C GLY A 268 8.63 -1.91 -6.30
N LEU A 269 7.36 -1.96 -5.89
CA LEU A 269 6.40 -2.95 -6.38
C LEU A 269 5.97 -2.67 -7.83
N ASP A 270 5.77 -1.39 -8.20
CA ASP A 270 5.50 -1.02 -9.60
C ASP A 270 6.63 -1.48 -10.54
N VAL A 271 7.88 -1.26 -10.15
CA VAL A 271 9.04 -1.71 -10.93
C VAL A 271 9.09 -3.24 -11.02
N ALA A 272 8.80 -3.94 -9.94
CA ALA A 272 8.81 -5.40 -9.93
C ALA A 272 7.73 -6.01 -10.85
N TRP A 273 6.57 -5.37 -10.95
CA TRP A 273 5.46 -5.88 -11.77
C TRP A 273 5.48 -5.36 -13.22
N ASN A 274 5.90 -4.11 -13.42
CA ASN A 274 5.77 -3.42 -14.72
C ASN A 274 7.12 -3.07 -15.37
N GLY A 275 8.23 -3.40 -14.72
CA GLY A 275 9.58 -3.11 -15.21
C GLY A 275 10.13 -1.75 -14.77
N PRO A 276 11.43 -1.53 -15.02
CA PRO A 276 12.14 -0.34 -14.52
C PRO A 276 11.58 0.98 -15.04
N GLN A 277 11.37 1.92 -14.14
CA GLN A 277 10.78 3.24 -14.38
C GLN A 277 11.83 4.38 -14.35
N GLY A 278 13.07 4.14 -14.74
CA GLY A 278 14.12 5.13 -14.91
C GLY A 278 14.28 6.11 -13.74
N VAL A 279 13.67 7.29 -13.87
CA VAL A 279 13.74 8.36 -12.85
C VAL A 279 13.25 7.92 -11.47
N LEU A 280 12.19 7.12 -11.39
CA LEU A 280 11.67 6.61 -10.10
C LEU A 280 12.68 5.67 -9.43
N CYS A 281 13.39 4.86 -10.20
CA CYS A 281 14.49 4.04 -9.67
C CYS A 281 15.59 4.92 -9.05
N ASP A 282 15.92 6.05 -9.71
CA ASP A 282 16.91 7.01 -9.20
C ASP A 282 16.42 7.74 -7.94
N ARG A 283 15.12 8.07 -7.83
CA ARG A 283 14.53 8.66 -6.61
C ARG A 283 14.65 7.72 -5.41
N VAL A 284 14.30 6.44 -5.57
CA VAL A 284 14.44 5.47 -4.48
C VAL A 284 15.91 5.23 -4.12
N ALA A 285 16.81 5.18 -5.09
CA ALA A 285 18.25 5.07 -4.81
C ALA A 285 18.78 6.31 -4.05
N ALA A 286 18.28 7.52 -4.35
CA ALA A 286 18.62 8.74 -3.62
C ALA A 286 18.14 8.67 -2.17
N LEU A 287 16.91 8.20 -1.92
CA LEU A 287 16.35 8.00 -0.59
C LEU A 287 17.23 7.04 0.24
N GLN A 288 17.54 5.89 -0.33
CA GLN A 288 18.38 4.90 0.31
C GLN A 288 19.78 5.44 0.63
N ARG A 289 20.40 6.15 -0.31
CA ARG A 289 21.70 6.78 -0.11
C ARG A 289 21.67 7.83 1.00
N PHE A 290 20.63 8.67 1.05
CA PHE A 290 20.47 9.71 2.08
C PHE A 290 20.48 9.08 3.48
N PHE A 291 19.61 8.11 3.72
CA PHE A 291 19.47 7.50 5.05
C PHE A 291 20.53 6.44 5.41
N LEU A 292 21.44 6.11 4.52
CA LEU A 292 22.67 5.37 4.89
C LEU A 292 23.69 6.28 5.58
N THR A 293 23.59 7.61 5.43
CA THR A 293 24.55 8.60 5.95
C THR A 293 23.93 9.59 6.94
N HIS A 294 22.60 9.59 7.10
CA HIS A 294 21.86 10.48 8.00
C HIS A 294 21.14 9.70 9.08
N ASP A 295 20.76 10.38 10.15
CA ASP A 295 20.04 9.77 11.26
C ASP A 295 18.63 9.32 10.83
N ARG A 296 18.29 8.07 11.10
CA ARG A 296 17.00 7.45 10.77
C ARG A 296 15.96 7.59 11.87
N THR A 297 16.29 8.24 12.96
CA THR A 297 15.36 8.52 14.07
C THR A 297 14.78 9.92 14.02
N SER A 298 15.33 10.79 13.17
CA SER A 298 14.86 12.16 12.94
C SER A 298 13.91 12.24 11.75
N VAL A 299 12.96 13.17 11.81
CA VAL A 299 12.11 13.56 10.68
C VAL A 299 12.83 14.62 9.83
N TYR A 300 12.55 14.63 8.54
CA TYR A 300 13.17 15.55 7.60
C TYR A 300 12.13 16.23 6.70
N ALA A 301 12.37 17.50 6.40
CA ALA A 301 11.76 18.13 5.22
C ALA A 301 12.33 17.47 3.96
N ILE A 302 11.61 17.56 2.83
CA ILE A 302 12.00 16.85 1.59
C ILE A 302 13.36 17.26 1.05
N ASP A 303 13.84 18.47 1.40
CA ASP A 303 15.17 18.97 1.02
C ASP A 303 16.33 18.41 1.87
N GLY A 304 16.02 17.58 2.87
CA GLY A 304 16.99 16.98 3.79
C GLY A 304 17.26 17.81 5.05
N THR A 305 16.54 18.91 5.27
CA THR A 305 16.63 19.67 6.52
C THR A 305 15.95 18.89 7.65
N ALA A 306 16.68 18.63 8.75
CA ALA A 306 16.12 17.94 9.91
C ALA A 306 15.05 18.82 10.61
N VAL A 307 13.97 18.20 11.02
CA VAL A 307 12.86 18.78 11.77
C VAL A 307 12.96 18.33 13.23
N ASP A 308 12.49 19.14 14.16
CA ASP A 308 12.51 18.82 15.60
C ASP A 308 11.37 17.85 15.96
N GLU A 309 11.39 16.70 15.29
CA GLU A 309 10.47 15.57 15.48
C GLU A 309 11.21 14.24 15.37
N VAL A 310 10.63 13.19 15.97
CA VAL A 310 11.17 11.84 15.89
C VAL A 310 10.28 10.92 15.08
N VAL A 311 10.90 9.99 14.39
CA VAL A 311 10.20 8.97 13.59
C VAL A 311 9.28 8.14 14.48
N LEU A 312 7.97 8.17 14.21
CA LEU A 312 6.96 7.42 14.95
C LEU A 312 6.98 5.93 14.62
N HIS A 313 7.29 5.58 13.36
CA HIS A 313 7.21 4.24 12.78
C HIS A 313 8.57 3.75 12.23
N PRO A 314 9.59 3.55 13.10
CA PRO A 314 10.97 3.28 12.64
C PRO A 314 11.11 1.93 11.92
N VAL A 315 10.31 0.92 12.26
CA VAL A 315 10.35 -0.38 11.59
C VAL A 315 9.62 -0.31 10.26
N GLY A 316 8.48 0.39 10.20
CA GLY A 316 7.74 0.64 8.96
C GLY A 316 8.55 1.46 7.95
N PHE A 317 9.20 2.53 8.40
CA PHE A 317 10.13 3.32 7.59
C PHE A 317 11.24 2.45 6.99
N LEU A 318 11.90 1.66 7.82
CA LEU A 318 12.98 0.77 7.37
C LEU A 318 12.46 -0.27 6.38
N ALA A 319 11.30 -0.86 6.65
CA ALA A 319 10.71 -1.90 5.82
C ALA A 319 10.31 -1.37 4.44
N ALA A 320 9.60 -0.24 4.39
CA ALA A 320 9.17 0.38 3.14
C ALA A 320 10.36 0.84 2.29
N THR A 321 11.39 1.44 2.92
CA THR A 321 12.62 1.83 2.22
C THR A 321 13.39 0.61 1.70
N ALA A 322 13.42 -0.49 2.46
CA ALA A 322 14.04 -1.74 2.01
C ALA A 322 13.25 -2.38 0.85
N GLN A 323 11.91 -2.35 0.87
CA GLN A 323 11.09 -2.82 -0.25
C GLN A 323 11.37 -2.02 -1.54
N GLY A 324 11.64 -0.73 -1.42
CA GLY A 324 12.09 0.11 -2.52
C GLY A 324 13.36 -0.40 -3.22
N SER A 325 14.13 -1.30 -2.61
CA SER A 325 15.29 -1.92 -3.24
C SER A 325 14.95 -2.66 -4.54
N LEU A 326 13.69 -3.11 -4.72
CA LEU A 326 13.22 -3.67 -5.99
C LEU A 326 13.36 -2.67 -7.15
N ALA A 327 13.23 -1.38 -6.88
CA ALA A 327 13.46 -0.32 -7.87
C ALA A 327 14.92 0.16 -7.88
N ALA A 328 15.51 0.36 -6.70
CA ALA A 328 16.84 0.97 -6.57
C ALA A 328 17.95 0.17 -7.26
N VAL A 329 17.84 -1.15 -7.36
CA VAL A 329 18.83 -2.00 -8.08
C VAL A 329 18.88 -1.70 -9.59
N HIS A 330 17.87 -1.05 -10.14
CA HIS A 330 17.80 -0.64 -11.54
C HIS A 330 18.24 0.82 -11.76
N SER A 331 18.63 1.51 -10.68
CA SER A 331 19.11 2.91 -10.77
C SER A 331 20.48 2.98 -11.41
N THR A 332 20.70 4.08 -12.15
CA THR A 332 22.00 4.41 -12.75
C THR A 332 22.94 5.15 -11.80
N GLN A 333 22.47 5.48 -10.59
CA GLN A 333 23.26 6.23 -9.60
C GLN A 333 24.41 5.38 -9.03
N PRO A 334 25.55 6.00 -8.68
CA PRO A 334 26.68 5.28 -8.09
C PRO A 334 26.30 4.51 -6.83
N ASN A 335 26.75 3.26 -6.73
CA ASN A 335 26.53 2.36 -5.60
C ASN A 335 25.04 1.99 -5.32
N ALA A 336 24.11 2.29 -6.22
CA ALA A 336 22.69 2.03 -5.99
C ALA A 336 22.39 0.56 -5.66
N GLU A 337 22.94 -0.40 -6.41
CA GLU A 337 22.77 -1.82 -6.14
C GLU A 337 23.39 -2.23 -4.79
N HIS A 338 24.57 -1.73 -4.46
CA HIS A 338 25.19 -1.99 -3.16
C HIS A 338 24.32 -1.45 -2.01
N ASN A 339 23.86 -0.22 -2.11
CA ASN A 339 23.00 0.41 -1.10
C ASN A 339 21.67 -0.34 -0.94
N ALA A 340 21.05 -0.75 -2.04
CA ALA A 340 19.83 -1.55 -2.02
C ALA A 340 20.02 -2.88 -1.25
N ARG A 341 21.11 -3.59 -1.51
CA ARG A 341 21.43 -4.83 -0.78
C ARG A 341 21.70 -4.57 0.72
N GLU A 342 22.28 -3.43 1.09
CA GLU A 342 22.44 -3.06 2.51
C GLU A 342 21.08 -2.82 3.19
N TRP A 343 20.13 -2.16 2.52
CA TRP A 343 18.77 -1.99 3.04
C TRP A 343 18.04 -3.33 3.23
N VAL A 344 18.18 -4.25 2.27
CA VAL A 344 17.63 -5.62 2.40
C VAL A 344 18.23 -6.35 3.61
N ARG A 345 19.55 -6.24 3.84
CA ARG A 345 20.20 -6.83 5.02
C ARG A 345 19.78 -6.16 6.32
N MET A 346 19.59 -4.83 6.32
CA MET A 346 19.06 -4.13 7.49
C MET A 346 17.67 -4.62 7.86
N LEU A 347 16.77 -4.78 6.88
CA LEU A 347 15.44 -5.34 7.13
C LEU A 347 15.55 -6.77 7.67
N TRP A 348 16.36 -7.61 7.06
CA TRP A 348 16.57 -8.97 7.53
C TRP A 348 17.02 -9.04 9.01
N ASN A 349 17.82 -8.10 9.45
CA ASN A 349 18.33 -8.05 10.83
C ASN A 349 17.41 -7.30 11.81
N THR A 350 16.32 -6.72 11.30
CA THR A 350 15.36 -5.97 12.12
C THR A 350 14.19 -6.87 12.51
N PRO A 351 13.85 -7.01 13.81
CA PRO A 351 12.65 -7.73 14.23
C PRO A 351 11.40 -6.92 13.93
N MET A 352 10.25 -7.60 13.86
CA MET A 352 8.95 -6.94 13.86
C MET A 352 8.77 -6.12 15.14
N ARG A 353 8.03 -5.03 15.05
CA ARG A 353 7.78 -4.14 16.20
C ARG A 353 6.84 -4.80 17.20
N THR A 354 7.11 -4.57 18.47
CA THR A 354 6.22 -4.95 19.59
C THR A 354 5.63 -3.72 20.25
N GLY A 355 4.68 -3.90 21.18
CA GLY A 355 4.05 -2.82 21.94
C GLY A 355 2.92 -2.10 21.19
N THR A 356 2.54 -0.94 21.67
CA THR A 356 1.32 -0.22 21.28
C THR A 356 1.30 0.20 19.81
N ARG A 357 2.44 0.59 19.24
CA ARG A 357 2.53 1.10 17.86
C ARG A 357 2.92 0.05 16.83
N ARG A 358 2.65 -1.26 17.09
CA ARG A 358 3.08 -2.36 16.21
C ARG A 358 2.27 -2.52 14.92
N TYR A 359 1.04 -2.02 14.87
CA TYR A 359 0.10 -2.18 13.76
C TYR A 359 0.67 -1.72 12.42
N TYR A 360 0.90 -0.44 12.23
CA TYR A 360 1.38 0.14 10.96
C TYR A 360 2.77 -0.39 10.58
N ASP A 361 3.71 -0.38 11.53
CA ASP A 361 5.06 -0.90 11.30
C ASP A 361 5.06 -2.35 10.79
N ASN A 362 4.23 -3.20 11.38
CA ASN A 362 4.22 -4.63 11.04
C ASN A 362 3.48 -4.92 9.74
N PHE A 363 2.54 -4.10 9.31
CA PHE A 363 1.99 -4.21 7.98
C PHE A 363 3.02 -3.87 6.90
N LEU A 364 3.73 -2.75 7.03
CA LEU A 364 4.80 -2.39 6.10
C LEU A 364 5.93 -3.44 6.10
N TYR A 365 6.24 -4.00 7.28
CA TYR A 365 7.19 -5.10 7.39
C TYR A 365 6.72 -6.35 6.63
N ALA A 366 5.44 -6.72 6.75
CA ALA A 366 4.87 -7.86 6.05
C ALA A 366 4.93 -7.71 4.53
N PHE A 367 4.55 -6.54 4.01
CA PHE A 367 4.64 -6.25 2.58
C PHE A 367 6.09 -6.32 2.07
N ALA A 368 7.03 -5.74 2.81
CA ALA A 368 8.44 -5.81 2.45
C ALA A 368 8.98 -7.26 2.46
N MET A 369 8.59 -8.07 3.45
CA MET A 369 8.97 -9.48 3.50
C MET A 369 8.40 -10.28 2.33
N LEU A 370 7.13 -10.08 1.97
CA LEU A 370 6.49 -10.71 0.82
C LEU A 370 7.17 -10.27 -0.49
N ALA A 371 7.36 -8.98 -0.69
CA ALA A 371 7.92 -8.43 -1.91
C ALA A 371 9.38 -8.87 -2.14
N LEU A 372 10.25 -8.70 -1.13
CA LEU A 372 11.67 -9.02 -1.23
C LEU A 372 11.96 -10.53 -1.21
N SER A 373 11.01 -11.36 -0.75
CA SER A 373 11.10 -12.82 -0.88
C SER A 373 10.60 -13.36 -2.22
N GLY A 374 10.03 -12.49 -3.09
CA GLY A 374 9.41 -12.89 -4.35
C GLY A 374 8.05 -13.56 -4.20
N LYS A 375 7.38 -13.37 -3.06
CA LYS A 375 6.08 -14.00 -2.74
C LYS A 375 4.88 -13.06 -2.83
N TYR A 376 5.09 -11.79 -3.15
CA TYR A 376 3.99 -10.84 -3.40
C TYR A 376 3.53 -10.97 -4.85
N ARG A 377 2.42 -11.65 -5.08
CA ARG A 377 1.88 -11.99 -6.41
C ARG A 377 0.60 -11.21 -6.69
N TYR A 378 0.34 -10.93 -7.97
CA TYR A 378 -0.88 -10.26 -8.44
C TYR A 378 -1.70 -11.13 -9.42
N GLU A 379 -1.50 -12.46 -9.37
CA GLU A 379 -2.22 -13.48 -10.15
C GLU A 379 -3.19 -14.25 -9.27
#